data_1d1f12cf29cbe932ccb3462bbfa49279
#
_entry.id   1d1f12cf29cbe932ccb3462bbfa49279
#
_cell.length_a   1.000
_cell.length_b   1.000
_cell.length_c   1.000
_cell.angle_alpha   90.00
_cell.angle_beta   90.00
_cell.angle_gamma   90.00
#
_symmetry.space_group_name_H-M   'P 1'
#
loop_
_entity.id
_entity.type
_entity.pdbx_description
1 polymer ?
#
loop_
_entity_poly.entity_id
_entity_poly.type
_entity_poly.pdbx_seq_one_letter_code
_entity_poly.pdbx_strand_id
1 'polypeptide(L)'
;KAIRRQRQMCIRDRLIQGMLNNGISNKVSEVSRSGNIVVDSLVNYKHDLAEKEGIMFEANVFIPVSLPFQSGHLAVVLGNLLDNALEACRGVPEVQRYIKLDISYVKEMLQICIRNSYHATHRKDSSGRYLTTKKDTLDHGIGLSSVEQAVSCCLLYTSDAADE
;
A
#
# COMPACT_ATOMS: atom_id res chain seq x y z
N LYS A 1 25.10 9.09 0.03
CA LYS A 1 23.96 10.05 0.22
C LYS A 1 23.21 10.34 -1.09
N ALA A 2 23.88 10.44 -2.25
CA ALA A 2 23.27 10.72 -3.56
C ALA A 2 22.33 9.60 -4.04
N ILE A 3 22.72 8.34 -3.92
CA ILE A 3 21.94 7.16 -4.34
C ILE A 3 20.61 7.06 -3.57
N ARG A 4 20.58 7.46 -2.30
CA ARG A 4 19.37 7.43 -1.47
C ARG A 4 18.34 8.47 -1.89
N ARG A 5 18.78 9.67 -2.30
CA ARG A 5 17.89 10.72 -2.85
C ARG A 5 17.33 10.33 -4.22
N GLN A 6 18.13 9.68 -5.05
CA GLN A 6 17.74 9.24 -6.39
C GLN A 6 16.67 8.12 -6.34
N ARG A 7 16.73 7.21 -5.35
CA ARG A 7 15.73 6.16 -5.14
C ARG A 7 14.38 6.70 -4.64
N GLN A 8 14.40 7.70 -3.74
CA GLN A 8 13.17 8.39 -3.32
C GLN A 8 12.52 9.19 -4.47
N MET A 9 13.32 9.77 -5.36
CA MET A 9 12.82 10.37 -6.59
C MET A 9 12.14 9.35 -7.50
N CYS A 10 12.71 8.17 -7.70
CA CYS A 10 12.12 7.14 -8.57
C CYS A 10 10.74 6.65 -8.11
N ILE A 11 10.51 6.53 -6.80
CA ILE A 11 9.20 6.14 -6.25
C ILE A 11 8.19 7.27 -6.45
N ARG A 12 8.59 8.49 -6.18
CA ARG A 12 7.77 9.69 -6.39
C ARG A 12 7.46 9.90 -7.88
N ASP A 13 8.45 9.73 -8.75
CA ASP A 13 8.29 9.91 -10.20
C ASP A 13 7.43 8.80 -10.80
N ARG A 14 7.52 7.56 -10.31
CA ARG A 14 6.66 6.44 -10.73
C ARG A 14 5.20 6.66 -10.29
N LEU A 15 4.96 7.18 -9.08
CA LEU A 15 3.63 7.57 -8.61
C LEU A 15 3.05 8.72 -9.45
N ILE A 16 3.85 9.77 -9.70
CA ILE A 16 3.44 10.93 -10.49
C ILE A 16 3.23 10.54 -11.96
N GLN A 17 4.10 9.72 -12.55
CA GLN A 17 3.92 9.24 -13.91
C GLN A 17 2.72 8.29 -14.04
N GLY A 18 2.46 7.45 -13.02
CA GLY A 18 1.24 6.63 -12.97
C GLY A 18 -0.02 7.49 -12.93
N MET A 19 -0.01 8.58 -12.17
CA MET A 19 -1.13 9.54 -12.12
C MET A 19 -1.28 10.36 -13.42
N LEU A 20 -0.18 10.71 -14.07
CA LEU A 20 -0.18 11.49 -15.32
C LEU A 20 -0.52 10.64 -16.55
N ASN A 21 -0.07 9.38 -16.60
CA ASN A 21 -0.35 8.48 -17.72
C ASN A 21 -1.78 7.92 -17.72
N ASN A 22 -2.48 7.95 -16.56
CA ASN A 22 -3.89 7.64 -16.47
C ASN A 22 -4.80 8.87 -16.61
N GLY A 23 -4.23 10.00 -16.97
CA GLY A 23 -5.00 11.17 -17.37
C GLY A 23 -5.89 10.86 -18.57
N ILE A 24 -7.22 11.00 -18.35
CA ILE A 24 -8.26 10.96 -19.37
C ILE A 24 -8.66 9.54 -19.85
N SER A 25 -9.16 8.74 -18.96
CA SER A 25 -10.19 7.76 -19.29
C SER A 25 -11.38 7.96 -18.36
N ASN A 26 -12.53 8.27 -18.92
CA ASN A 26 -13.77 8.71 -18.30
C ASN A 26 -14.50 7.63 -17.48
N LYS A 27 -13.88 7.08 -16.46
CA LYS A 27 -14.50 6.39 -15.31
C LYS A 27 -13.42 6.17 -14.25
N VAL A 28 -13.06 7.20 -13.51
CA VAL A 28 -12.37 7.00 -12.24
C VAL A 28 -13.42 6.43 -11.28
N SER A 29 -13.30 5.17 -10.94
CA SER A 29 -14.11 4.58 -9.88
C SER A 29 -13.73 5.27 -8.57
N GLU A 30 -14.59 6.16 -8.09
CA GLU A 30 -14.36 6.87 -6.83
C GLU A 30 -14.76 5.98 -5.66
N VAL A 31 -13.89 5.05 -5.30
CA VAL A 31 -14.08 4.14 -4.16
C VAL A 31 -13.73 4.83 -2.83
N SER A 32 -12.80 5.80 -2.87
CA SER A 32 -12.44 6.61 -1.71
C SER A 32 -12.77 8.08 -1.96
N ARG A 33 -13.48 8.69 -1.01
CA ARG A 33 -13.90 10.10 -1.00
C ARG A 33 -13.75 10.70 0.40
N SER A 34 -12.61 10.52 1.04
CA SER A 34 -12.36 11.07 2.37
C SER A 34 -12.14 12.59 2.37
N GLY A 35 -11.84 13.15 1.19
CA GLY A 35 -11.39 14.53 1.00
C GLY A 35 -9.88 14.70 1.18
N ASN A 36 -9.15 13.68 1.66
CA ASN A 36 -7.69 13.69 1.70
C ASN A 36 -7.16 13.29 0.32
N ILE A 37 -6.66 14.26 -0.42
CA ILE A 37 -6.28 14.09 -1.82
C ILE A 37 -5.22 13.00 -2.04
N VAL A 38 -4.31 12.79 -1.09
CA VAL A 38 -3.24 11.79 -1.21
C VAL A 38 -3.81 10.39 -1.04
N VAL A 39 -4.63 10.19 -0.01
CA VAL A 39 -5.27 8.88 0.25
C VAL A 39 -6.23 8.54 -0.86
N ASP A 40 -7.12 9.46 -1.21
CA ASP A 40 -8.15 9.22 -2.24
C ASP A 40 -7.52 8.92 -3.60
N SER A 41 -6.51 9.70 -4.03
CA SER A 41 -5.82 9.47 -5.31
C SER A 41 -5.12 8.11 -5.34
N LEU A 42 -4.46 7.73 -4.23
CA LEU A 42 -3.72 6.49 -4.16
C LEU A 42 -4.64 5.27 -4.10
N VAL A 43 -5.69 5.32 -3.26
CA VAL A 43 -6.66 4.24 -3.12
C VAL A 43 -7.40 4.01 -4.44
N ASN A 44 -7.91 5.08 -5.06
CA ASN A 44 -8.63 4.98 -6.34
C ASN A 44 -7.71 4.43 -7.46
N TYR A 45 -6.46 4.90 -7.53
CA TYR A 45 -5.48 4.36 -8.49
C TYR A 45 -5.22 2.85 -8.29
N LYS A 46 -5.05 2.41 -7.03
CA LYS A 46 -4.82 1.00 -6.72
C LYS A 46 -6.06 0.14 -6.92
N HIS A 47 -7.24 0.70 -6.68
CA HIS A 47 -8.51 0.05 -7.03
C HIS A 47 -8.60 -0.22 -8.54
N ASP A 48 -8.31 0.79 -9.38
CA ASP A 48 -8.33 0.62 -10.84
C ASP A 48 -7.34 -0.44 -11.33
N LEU A 49 -6.18 -0.56 -10.67
CA LEU A 49 -5.23 -1.63 -10.95
C LEU A 49 -5.76 -3.01 -10.55
N ALA A 50 -6.37 -3.11 -9.36
CA ALA A 50 -6.98 -4.33 -8.87
C ALA A 50 -8.11 -4.81 -9.78
N GLU A 51 -8.98 -3.92 -10.22
CA GLU A 51 -10.08 -4.22 -11.15
C GLU A 51 -9.55 -4.81 -12.47
N LYS A 52 -8.49 -4.20 -13.05
CA LYS A 52 -7.84 -4.71 -14.26
C LYS A 52 -7.23 -6.11 -14.10
N GLU A 53 -6.87 -6.49 -12.89
CA GLU A 53 -6.27 -7.79 -12.56
C GLU A 53 -7.33 -8.80 -12.03
N GLY A 54 -8.62 -8.48 -12.11
CA GLY A 54 -9.71 -9.34 -11.62
C GLY A 54 -9.70 -9.53 -10.10
N ILE A 55 -9.22 -8.54 -9.35
CA ILE A 55 -9.16 -8.55 -7.88
C ILE A 55 -10.35 -7.77 -7.34
N MET A 56 -11.17 -8.40 -6.50
CA MET A 56 -12.24 -7.70 -5.77
C MET A 56 -11.60 -6.76 -4.73
N PHE A 57 -11.87 -5.46 -4.85
CA PHE A 57 -11.29 -4.45 -3.98
C PHE A 57 -12.38 -3.68 -3.24
N GLU A 58 -12.38 -3.74 -1.93
CA GLU A 58 -13.24 -2.98 -1.04
C GLU A 58 -12.42 -1.99 -0.23
N ALA A 59 -12.87 -0.73 -0.13
CA ALA A 59 -12.20 0.27 0.70
C ALA A 59 -13.19 1.02 1.59
N ASN A 60 -12.87 1.12 2.88
CA ASN A 60 -13.56 1.93 3.86
C ASN A 60 -12.56 2.95 4.42
N VAL A 61 -12.76 4.24 4.12
CA VAL A 61 -11.82 5.30 4.48
C VAL A 61 -12.54 6.35 5.33
N PHE A 62 -12.24 6.40 6.61
CA PHE A 62 -12.82 7.30 7.61
C PHE A 62 -11.72 8.15 8.26
N ILE A 63 -11.27 9.18 7.56
CA ILE A 63 -10.20 10.08 7.99
C ILE A 63 -10.60 11.54 7.74
N PRO A 64 -10.06 12.50 8.50
CA PRO A 64 -10.24 13.91 8.20
C PRO A 64 -9.50 14.31 6.92
N VAL A 65 -9.97 15.39 6.29
CA VAL A 65 -9.36 15.97 5.09
C VAL A 65 -7.86 16.26 5.29
N SER A 66 -7.49 16.74 6.47
CA SER A 66 -6.10 17.00 6.85
C SER A 66 -5.68 16.10 8.00
N LEU A 67 -4.60 15.38 7.82
CA LEU A 67 -3.97 14.55 8.83
C LEU A 67 -2.70 15.23 9.35
N PRO A 68 -2.30 15.03 10.63
CA PRO A 68 -1.09 15.63 11.21
C PRO A 68 0.21 14.95 10.74
N PHE A 69 0.15 14.20 9.65
CA PHE A 69 1.28 13.44 9.09
C PHE A 69 1.72 14.04 7.76
N GLN A 70 3.01 13.90 7.45
CA GLN A 70 3.52 14.31 6.14
C GLN A 70 2.90 13.43 5.03
N SER A 71 2.29 14.07 4.06
CA SER A 71 1.65 13.39 2.91
C SER A 71 2.57 12.41 2.18
N GLY A 72 3.87 12.72 2.10
CA GLY A 72 4.88 11.85 1.49
C GLY A 72 5.08 10.53 2.26
N HIS A 73 5.09 10.57 3.59
CA HIS A 73 5.20 9.36 4.42
C HIS A 73 3.95 8.49 4.29
N LEU A 74 2.78 9.11 4.33
CA LEU A 74 1.51 8.42 4.15
C LEU A 74 1.42 7.74 2.78
N ALA A 75 1.85 8.42 1.71
CA ALA A 75 1.89 7.85 0.37
C ALA A 75 2.85 6.65 0.28
N VAL A 76 4.01 6.71 0.93
CA VAL A 76 4.98 5.60 0.96
C VAL A 76 4.40 4.40 1.71
N VAL A 77 3.82 4.62 2.90
CA VAL A 77 3.24 3.54 3.70
C VAL A 77 2.10 2.87 2.95
N LEU A 78 1.10 3.64 2.56
CA LEU A 78 -0.11 3.11 1.92
C LEU A 78 0.21 2.49 0.54
N GLY A 79 1.11 3.11 -0.22
CA GLY A 79 1.55 2.60 -1.52
C GLY A 79 2.22 1.24 -1.41
N ASN A 80 3.19 1.09 -0.51
CA ASN A 80 3.90 -0.19 -0.32
C ASN A 80 2.97 -1.29 0.22
N LEU A 81 2.09 -0.96 1.15
CA LEU A 81 1.13 -1.93 1.69
C LEU A 81 0.16 -2.43 0.61
N LEU A 82 -0.39 -1.53 -0.21
CA LEU A 82 -1.29 -1.91 -1.30
C LEU A 82 -0.55 -2.64 -2.43
N ASP A 83 0.71 -2.29 -2.73
CA ASP A 83 1.51 -3.04 -3.71
C ASP A 83 1.78 -4.47 -3.25
N ASN A 84 2.09 -4.67 -1.96
CA ASN A 84 2.26 -6.00 -1.39
C ASN A 84 0.96 -6.82 -1.47
N ALA A 85 -0.19 -6.21 -1.20
CA ALA A 85 -1.49 -6.87 -1.29
C ALA A 85 -1.83 -7.28 -2.73
N LEU A 86 -1.65 -6.39 -3.71
CA LEU A 86 -1.84 -6.68 -5.14
C LEU A 86 -0.95 -7.82 -5.60
N GLU A 87 0.32 -7.80 -5.21
CA GLU A 87 1.26 -8.84 -5.57
C GLU A 87 0.90 -10.21 -4.98
N ALA A 88 0.51 -10.24 -3.71
CA ALA A 88 0.07 -11.46 -3.04
C ALA A 88 -1.15 -12.08 -3.75
N CYS A 89 -2.11 -11.27 -4.20
CA CYS A 89 -3.30 -11.73 -4.93
C CYS A 89 -2.96 -12.37 -6.28
N ARG A 90 -1.89 -11.96 -6.96
CA ARG A 90 -1.50 -12.55 -8.26
C ARG A 90 -1.16 -14.04 -8.17
N GLY A 91 -0.70 -14.51 -7.00
CA GLY A 91 -0.42 -15.92 -6.73
C GLY A 91 -1.67 -16.78 -6.48
N VAL A 92 -2.87 -16.21 -6.47
CA VAL A 92 -4.14 -16.86 -6.13
C VAL A 92 -5.02 -16.94 -7.38
N PRO A 93 -5.84 -18.02 -7.56
CA PRO A 93 -6.82 -18.08 -8.64
C PRO A 93 -7.74 -16.84 -8.65
N GLU A 94 -8.06 -16.33 -9.83
CA GLU A 94 -8.76 -15.04 -10.01
C GLU A 94 -10.06 -14.96 -9.21
N VAL A 95 -10.86 -16.04 -9.20
CA VAL A 95 -12.14 -16.12 -8.46
C VAL A 95 -12.01 -16.00 -6.93
N GLN A 96 -10.79 -16.09 -6.39
CA GLN A 96 -10.52 -16.01 -4.96
C GLN A 96 -9.75 -14.74 -4.59
N ARG A 97 -9.44 -13.86 -5.56
CA ARG A 97 -8.66 -12.64 -5.33
C ARG A 97 -9.51 -11.58 -4.67
N TYR A 98 -9.08 -11.12 -3.51
CA TYR A 98 -9.70 -9.98 -2.84
C TYR A 98 -8.67 -9.14 -2.08
N ILE A 99 -8.99 -7.86 -1.94
CA ILE A 99 -8.31 -6.90 -1.05
C ILE A 99 -9.39 -6.13 -0.32
N LYS A 100 -9.27 -6.06 1.01
CA LYS A 100 -10.11 -5.20 1.86
C LYS A 100 -9.22 -4.22 2.59
N LEU A 101 -9.48 -2.93 2.40
CA LEU A 101 -8.76 -1.82 2.99
C LEU A 101 -9.67 -1.09 3.96
N ASP A 102 -9.27 -0.99 5.22
CA ASP A 102 -9.93 -0.18 6.23
C ASP A 102 -8.93 0.86 6.73
N ILE A 103 -9.25 2.15 6.60
CA ILE A 103 -8.45 3.26 7.12
C ILE A 103 -9.32 4.09 8.04
N SER A 104 -8.87 4.34 9.26
CA SER A 104 -9.56 5.19 10.22
C SER A 104 -8.59 6.06 11.00
N TYR A 105 -9.06 7.24 11.44
CA TYR A 105 -8.31 8.13 12.31
C TYR A 105 -9.13 8.38 13.58
N VAL A 106 -8.69 7.77 14.67
CA VAL A 106 -9.41 7.80 15.94
C VAL A 106 -8.41 8.07 17.07
N LYS A 107 -8.73 8.98 17.98
CA LYS A 107 -7.88 9.35 19.13
C LYS A 107 -6.44 9.68 18.73
N GLU A 108 -6.28 10.47 17.67
CA GLU A 108 -4.99 10.89 17.13
C GLU A 108 -4.12 9.75 16.56
N MET A 109 -4.69 8.56 16.40
CA MET A 109 -4.04 7.41 15.76
C MET A 109 -4.62 7.14 14.40
N LEU A 110 -3.74 7.00 13.40
CA LEU A 110 -4.10 6.49 12.08
C LEU A 110 -3.96 4.97 12.08
N GLN A 111 -5.07 4.29 11.87
CA GLN A 111 -5.12 2.84 11.74
C GLN A 111 -5.31 2.48 10.26
N ILE A 112 -4.44 1.67 9.72
CA ILE A 112 -4.52 1.11 8.36
C ILE A 112 -4.54 -0.40 8.49
N CYS A 113 -5.62 -1.04 8.06
CA CYS A 113 -5.77 -2.49 8.04
C CYS A 113 -5.97 -2.94 6.59
N ILE A 114 -5.13 -3.84 6.11
CA ILE A 114 -5.25 -4.46 4.79
C ILE A 114 -5.35 -5.95 4.95
N ARG A 115 -6.43 -6.53 4.43
CA ARG A 115 -6.64 -7.98 4.34
C ARG A 115 -6.71 -8.38 2.88
N ASN A 116 -5.94 -9.37 2.48
CA ASN A 116 -5.91 -9.82 1.10
C ASN A 116 -5.78 -11.33 1.01
N SER A 117 -6.22 -11.89 -0.12
CA SER A 117 -5.94 -13.27 -0.45
C SER A 117 -4.45 -13.46 -0.76
N TYR A 118 -3.89 -14.62 -0.35
CA TYR A 118 -2.51 -14.98 -0.64
C TYR A 118 -2.35 -16.49 -0.78
N HIS A 119 -1.28 -16.92 -1.44
CA HIS A 119 -0.93 -18.34 -1.50
C HIS A 119 -0.01 -18.69 -0.32
N ALA A 120 -0.37 -19.72 0.45
CA ALA A 120 0.20 -20.08 1.76
C ALA A 120 1.65 -20.61 1.73
N THR A 121 2.58 -19.97 1.02
CA THR A 121 4.00 -20.35 0.97
C THR A 121 4.93 -19.35 1.66
N HIS A 122 4.45 -18.65 2.67
CA HIS A 122 5.33 -17.73 3.42
C HIS A 122 6.28 -18.51 4.32
N ARG A 123 7.59 -18.43 4.03
CA ARG A 123 8.64 -18.93 4.93
C ARG A 123 9.08 -17.79 5.85
N LYS A 124 9.11 -18.06 7.15
CA LYS A 124 9.78 -17.19 8.14
C LYS A 124 11.22 -17.66 8.32
N ASP A 125 12.13 -16.73 8.52
CA ASP A 125 13.49 -17.05 8.94
C ASP A 125 13.53 -17.43 10.43
N SER A 126 14.72 -17.80 10.92
CA SER A 126 14.94 -18.16 12.33
C SER A 126 14.68 -17.01 13.33
N SER A 127 14.54 -15.77 12.85
CA SER A 127 14.22 -14.57 13.64
C SER A 127 12.74 -14.16 13.53
N GLY A 128 11.91 -14.99 12.87
CA GLY A 128 10.47 -14.72 12.70
C GLY A 128 10.12 -13.73 11.60
N ARG A 129 11.09 -13.25 10.82
CA ARG A 129 10.87 -12.34 9.71
C ARG A 129 10.40 -13.10 8.48
N TYR A 130 9.43 -12.54 7.77
CA TYR A 130 8.97 -13.10 6.50
C TYR A 130 10.07 -13.05 5.45
N LEU A 131 10.42 -14.21 4.90
CA LEU A 131 11.33 -14.30 3.78
C LEU A 131 10.61 -13.92 2.50
N THR A 132 11.19 -13.00 1.75
CA THR A 132 10.65 -12.65 0.44
C THR A 132 10.88 -13.82 -0.52
N THR A 133 9.85 -14.23 -1.26
CA THR A 133 9.96 -15.29 -2.27
C THR A 133 10.42 -14.78 -3.64
N LYS A 134 10.76 -13.50 -3.73
CA LYS A 134 11.15 -12.83 -4.98
C LYS A 134 12.58 -13.19 -5.37
N LYS A 135 12.76 -13.59 -6.64
CA LYS A 135 14.08 -14.00 -7.18
C LYS A 135 15.05 -12.85 -7.41
N ASP A 136 14.58 -11.59 -7.49
CA ASP A 136 15.42 -10.41 -7.67
C ASP A 136 15.70 -9.72 -6.34
N THR A 137 16.84 -10.03 -5.76
CA THR A 137 17.30 -9.53 -4.45
C THR A 137 17.70 -8.05 -4.44
N LEU A 138 17.81 -7.39 -5.59
CA LEU A 138 18.28 -6.00 -5.67
C LEU A 138 17.18 -4.94 -5.44
N ASP A 139 15.89 -5.27 -5.66
CA ASP A 139 14.78 -4.32 -5.55
C ASP A 139 13.76 -4.68 -4.45
N HIS A 140 13.92 -5.78 -3.74
CA HIS A 140 12.90 -6.34 -2.85
C HIS A 140 13.38 -6.47 -1.40
N GLY A 141 12.52 -6.19 -0.47
CA GLY A 141 12.78 -5.98 0.96
C GLY A 141 12.72 -4.51 1.36
N ILE A 142 12.65 -3.60 0.38
CA ILE A 142 12.62 -2.15 0.60
C ILE A 142 11.20 -1.71 1.03
N GLY A 143 10.15 -2.43 0.61
CA GLY A 143 8.75 -2.05 0.87
C GLY A 143 8.43 -2.01 2.36
N LEU A 144 8.60 -3.11 3.08
CA LEU A 144 8.34 -3.17 4.53
C LEU A 144 9.34 -2.33 5.31
N SER A 145 10.64 -2.34 4.96
CA SER A 145 11.63 -1.46 5.62
C SER A 145 11.36 0.03 5.38
N SER A 146 10.82 0.39 4.23
CA SER A 146 10.38 1.78 3.95
C SER A 146 9.13 2.15 4.75
N VAL A 147 8.22 1.20 4.95
CA VAL A 147 7.06 1.35 5.84
C VAL A 147 7.53 1.53 7.28
N GLU A 148 8.39 0.65 7.80
CA GLU A 148 8.96 0.76 9.15
C GLU A 148 9.67 2.10 9.36
N GLN A 149 10.46 2.56 8.39
CA GLN A 149 11.15 3.85 8.47
C GLN A 149 10.17 5.02 8.46
N ALA A 150 9.15 5.00 7.60
CA ALA A 150 8.14 6.05 7.54
C ALA A 150 7.30 6.09 8.83
N VAL A 151 6.94 4.92 9.37
CA VAL A 151 6.22 4.76 10.62
C VAL A 151 7.04 5.27 11.79
N SER A 152 8.33 4.91 11.89
CA SER A 152 9.23 5.37 12.95
C SER A 152 9.37 6.90 12.95
N CYS A 153 9.39 7.52 11.77
CA CYS A 153 9.42 8.99 11.65
C CYS A 153 8.12 9.65 12.10
N CYS A 154 7.01 8.93 12.11
CA CYS A 154 5.68 9.45 12.43
C CYS A 154 5.18 9.02 13.82
N LEU A 155 5.97 8.29 14.61
CA LEU A 155 5.57 7.69 15.89
C LEU A 155 4.34 6.77 15.76
N LEU A 156 4.23 6.03 14.66
CA LEU A 156 3.15 5.09 14.40
C LEU A 156 3.58 3.67 14.82
N TYR A 157 2.63 2.88 15.25
CA TYR A 157 2.83 1.49 15.63
C TYR A 157 2.29 0.55 14.54
N THR A 158 3.05 -0.48 14.17
CA THR A 158 2.59 -1.55 13.29
C THR A 158 2.50 -2.86 14.06
N SER A 159 1.39 -3.58 13.97
CA SER A 159 1.27 -4.95 14.43
C SER A 159 0.93 -5.86 13.25
N ASP A 160 1.60 -7.01 13.16
CA ASP A 160 1.21 -8.07 12.24
C ASP A 160 -0.04 -8.76 12.81
N ALA A 161 -1.15 -8.67 12.09
CA ALA A 161 -2.40 -9.35 12.42
C ALA A 161 -2.42 -10.82 11.93
N ALA A 162 -1.25 -11.47 11.88
CA ALA A 162 -1.10 -12.82 11.34
C ALA A 162 -1.16 -13.95 12.41
N ASP A 163 -1.51 -13.64 13.65
CA ASP A 163 -1.53 -14.59 14.76
C ASP A 163 -2.95 -14.83 15.36
N GLU A 164 -4.01 -14.78 14.50
CA GLU A 164 -5.33 -15.32 14.88
C GLU A 164 -5.83 -16.32 13.86
#